data_6fc166f48de9c44e1aaf71739d1a2dc8
#
_entry.id   6fc166f48de9c44e1aaf71739d1a2dc8
#
_cell.length_a   1.000
_cell.length_b   1.000
_cell.length_c   1.000
_cell.angle_alpha   90.00
_cell.angle_beta   90.00
_cell.angle_gamma   90.00
#
_symmetry.space_group_name_H-M   'P 1'
#
loop_
_entity.id
_entity.type
_entity.pdbx_description
1 polymer ?
#
loop_
_entity_poly.entity_id
_entity_poly.type
_entity_poly.pdbx_seq_one_letter_code
_entity_poly.pdbx_strand_id
1 'polypeptide(L)'
;SGKLTRDKIILDSTSGNTGISYALIGKIKGYKVKLVMPANVCKERKGLMADFYGAEIVTSSPFEGSDGAIILAKKIYEENPDIYFMPDQYNNDSNWQAHQETTAHEIWNQTNHRVTHFLAGIGTGGTIMGTSRGLRQLNPDIKCYAVEPAESLHGLEGLKHMETSI
;
A
#
# COMPACT_ATOMS: atom_id res chain seq x y z
N SER A 1 0.33 -14.33 12.24
CA SER A 1 -0.09 -15.50 11.42
C SER A 1 0.98 -16.59 11.31
N GLY A 2 2.26 -16.31 11.66
CA GLY A 2 3.37 -17.26 11.55
C GLY A 2 3.87 -17.54 10.12
N LYS A 3 3.28 -16.90 9.10
CA LYS A 3 3.65 -17.11 7.68
C LYS A 3 4.99 -16.46 7.29
N LEU A 4 5.38 -15.37 7.94
CA LEU A 4 6.66 -14.70 7.73
C LEU A 4 7.68 -15.27 8.71
N THR A 5 8.52 -16.17 8.23
CA THR A 5 9.64 -16.77 8.96
C THR A 5 10.94 -16.00 8.70
N ARG A 6 12.01 -16.24 9.46
CA ARG A 6 13.27 -15.48 9.38
C ARG A 6 14.06 -15.71 8.09
N ASP A 7 13.85 -16.83 7.44
CA ASP A 7 14.47 -17.23 6.19
C ASP A 7 13.78 -16.61 4.96
N LYS A 8 12.55 -16.11 5.12
CA LYS A 8 11.80 -15.52 4.02
C LYS A 8 12.16 -14.05 3.76
N ILE A 9 12.07 -13.66 2.49
CA ILE A 9 12.23 -12.30 2.01
C ILE A 9 10.84 -11.68 1.84
N ILE A 10 10.60 -10.52 2.39
CA ILE A 10 9.35 -9.76 2.15
C ILE A 10 9.40 -9.26 0.72
N LEU A 11 8.43 -9.66 -0.12
CA LEU A 11 8.29 -9.23 -1.51
C LEU A 11 6.95 -8.52 -1.69
N ASP A 12 6.94 -7.30 -2.20
CA ASP A 12 5.69 -6.62 -2.60
C ASP A 12 5.91 -5.62 -3.73
N SER A 13 4.83 -5.26 -4.42
CA SER A 13 4.84 -4.19 -5.43
C SER A 13 4.42 -2.88 -4.77
N THR A 14 5.35 -1.94 -4.68
CA THR A 14 5.06 -0.63 -4.08
C THR A 14 6.16 0.38 -4.37
N SER A 15 5.77 1.59 -4.74
CA SER A 15 6.66 2.74 -4.94
C SER A 15 6.47 3.83 -3.87
N GLY A 16 5.46 3.67 -3.02
CA GLY A 16 5.03 4.68 -2.06
C GLY A 16 5.45 4.39 -0.61
N ASN A 17 4.70 4.96 0.31
CA ASN A 17 4.97 4.88 1.75
C ASN A 17 4.95 3.44 2.31
N THR A 18 4.16 2.55 1.72
CA THR A 18 4.16 1.12 2.09
C THR A 18 5.53 0.49 1.87
N GLY A 19 6.18 0.77 0.72
CA GLY A 19 7.52 0.29 0.44
C GLY A 19 8.57 0.84 1.39
N ILE A 20 8.50 2.12 1.70
CA ILE A 20 9.37 2.75 2.71
C ILE A 20 9.17 2.09 4.07
N SER A 21 7.92 1.82 4.47
CA SER A 21 7.60 1.17 5.74
C SER A 21 8.10 -0.28 5.79
N TYR A 22 7.95 -1.06 4.70
CA TYR A 22 8.51 -2.41 4.63
C TYR A 22 10.04 -2.39 4.76
N ALA A 23 10.71 -1.48 4.04
CA ALA A 23 12.17 -1.37 4.09
C ALA A 23 12.66 -0.99 5.51
N LEU A 24 12.05 0.04 6.13
CA LEU A 24 12.36 0.48 7.49
C LEU A 24 12.12 -0.62 8.53
N ILE A 25 10.91 -1.19 8.56
CA ILE A 25 10.54 -2.20 9.54
C ILE A 25 11.34 -3.49 9.31
N GLY A 26 11.56 -3.87 8.04
CA GLY A 26 12.39 -4.98 7.66
C GLY A 26 13.81 -4.85 8.22
N LYS A 27 14.45 -3.69 8.01
CA LYS A 27 15.77 -3.38 8.55
C LYS A 27 15.80 -3.49 10.08
N ILE A 28 14.86 -2.87 10.78
CA ILE A 28 14.80 -2.89 12.25
C ILE A 28 14.59 -4.32 12.79
N LYS A 29 13.74 -5.09 12.12
CA LYS A 29 13.39 -6.45 12.54
C LYS A 29 14.32 -7.54 11.95
N GLY A 30 15.29 -7.18 11.12
CA GLY A 30 16.24 -8.13 10.52
C GLY A 30 15.64 -9.01 9.42
N TYR A 31 14.62 -8.54 8.71
CA TYR A 31 14.09 -9.19 7.50
C TYR A 31 14.70 -8.60 6.24
N LYS A 32 14.97 -9.43 5.26
CA LYS A 32 15.28 -8.98 3.90
C LYS A 32 14.01 -8.51 3.22
N VAL A 33 14.13 -7.44 2.44
CA VAL A 33 12.99 -6.84 1.71
C VAL A 33 13.37 -6.68 0.24
N LYS A 34 12.48 -7.11 -0.65
CA LYS A 34 12.56 -6.91 -2.10
C LYS A 34 11.31 -6.19 -2.56
N LEU A 35 11.47 -5.05 -3.21
CA LEU A 35 10.37 -4.20 -3.67
C LEU A 35 10.38 -4.10 -5.18
N VAL A 36 9.21 -4.27 -5.78
CA VAL A 36 9.00 -4.11 -7.23
C VAL A 36 8.28 -2.79 -7.48
N MET A 37 8.81 -1.98 -8.40
CA MET A 37 8.24 -0.67 -8.72
C MET A 37 8.55 -0.24 -10.15
N PRO A 38 7.78 0.68 -10.74
CA PRO A 38 8.09 1.24 -12.06
C PRO A 38 9.46 1.92 -12.11
N ALA A 39 10.14 1.82 -13.24
CA ALA A 39 11.48 2.38 -13.40
C ALA A 39 11.55 3.91 -13.26
N ASN A 40 10.44 4.62 -13.49
CA ASN A 40 10.32 6.08 -13.41
C ASN A 40 10.03 6.62 -12.00
N VAL A 41 9.98 5.78 -10.96
CA VAL A 41 9.91 6.24 -9.56
C VAL A 41 11.12 7.09 -9.23
N CYS A 42 10.92 8.20 -8.51
CA CYS A 42 11.95 9.19 -8.23
C CYS A 42 13.16 8.58 -7.49
N LYS A 43 14.34 9.15 -7.74
CA LYS A 43 15.62 8.64 -7.19
C LYS A 43 15.64 8.71 -5.67
N GLU A 44 15.05 9.73 -5.09
CA GLU A 44 15.01 9.97 -3.64
C GLU A 44 14.30 8.84 -2.91
N ARG A 45 13.17 8.37 -3.41
CA ARG A 45 12.44 7.24 -2.82
C ARG A 45 13.19 5.93 -2.97
N LYS A 46 13.78 5.67 -4.16
CA LYS A 46 14.63 4.50 -4.37
C LYS A 46 15.83 4.52 -3.43
N GLY A 47 16.52 5.65 -3.32
CA GLY A 47 17.66 5.83 -2.41
C GLY A 47 17.27 5.60 -0.95
N LEU A 48 16.12 6.13 -0.52
CA LEU A 48 15.64 5.90 0.85
C LEU A 48 15.39 4.40 1.12
N MET A 49 14.73 3.69 0.22
CA MET A 49 14.43 2.28 0.40
C MET A 49 15.65 1.38 0.24
N ALA A 50 16.50 1.63 -0.78
CA ALA A 50 17.65 0.79 -1.08
C ALA A 50 18.90 1.21 -0.28
N ASP A 51 19.36 2.45 -0.46
CA ASP A 51 20.66 2.88 0.07
C ASP A 51 20.60 3.08 1.59
N PHE A 52 19.49 3.61 2.10
CA PHE A 52 19.36 3.89 3.53
C PHE A 52 18.80 2.71 4.31
N TYR A 53 17.75 2.03 3.81
CA TYR A 53 17.12 0.91 4.52
C TYR A 53 17.59 -0.47 4.04
N GLY A 54 18.27 -0.58 2.90
CA GLY A 54 18.85 -1.83 2.43
C GLY A 54 17.88 -2.79 1.73
N ALA A 55 16.76 -2.28 1.21
CA ALA A 55 15.85 -3.07 0.41
C ALA A 55 16.40 -3.30 -1.01
N GLU A 56 16.22 -4.49 -1.54
CA GLU A 56 16.47 -4.79 -2.95
C GLU A 56 15.35 -4.19 -3.80
N ILE A 57 15.70 -3.45 -4.85
CA ILE A 57 14.74 -2.84 -5.78
C ILE A 57 14.80 -3.57 -7.12
N VAL A 58 13.64 -4.02 -7.58
CA VAL A 58 13.42 -4.55 -8.93
C VAL A 58 12.51 -3.57 -9.68
N THR A 59 12.88 -3.20 -10.91
CA THR A 59 12.11 -2.23 -11.68
C THR A 59 11.30 -2.92 -12.78
N SER A 60 10.02 -2.56 -12.90
CA SER A 60 9.16 -2.89 -14.03
C SER A 60 9.20 -1.81 -15.11
N SER A 61 8.52 -2.06 -16.23
CA SER A 61 8.37 -1.09 -17.31
C SER A 61 7.76 0.22 -16.78
N PRO A 62 8.33 1.38 -17.12
CA PRO A 62 7.79 2.68 -16.72
C PRO A 62 6.44 3.01 -17.39
N PHE A 63 6.11 2.32 -18.48
CA PHE A 63 4.89 2.54 -19.26
C PHE A 63 3.67 1.78 -18.71
N GLU A 64 3.91 0.75 -17.89
CA GLU A 64 2.86 -0.09 -17.30
C GLU A 64 2.45 0.37 -15.89
N GLY A 65 3.10 1.39 -15.36
CA GLY A 65 2.79 1.96 -14.05
C GLY A 65 2.82 0.93 -12.91
N SER A 66 1.92 1.12 -11.96
CA SER A 66 1.80 0.22 -10.78
C SER A 66 1.34 -1.18 -11.17
N ASP A 67 0.54 -1.33 -12.23
CA ASP A 67 -0.01 -2.63 -12.63
C ASP A 67 1.08 -3.56 -13.19
N GLY A 68 2.02 -3.02 -13.97
CA GLY A 68 3.21 -3.78 -14.40
C GLY A 68 4.08 -4.23 -13.23
N ALA A 69 4.20 -3.41 -12.19
CA ALA A 69 4.94 -3.80 -10.99
C ALA A 69 4.22 -4.91 -10.21
N ILE A 70 2.89 -4.88 -10.12
CA ILE A 70 2.08 -5.93 -9.49
C ILE A 70 2.25 -7.26 -10.22
N ILE A 71 2.15 -7.25 -11.55
CA ILE A 71 2.31 -8.45 -12.38
C ILE A 71 3.72 -9.04 -12.18
N LEU A 72 4.75 -8.19 -12.23
CA LEU A 72 6.14 -8.65 -12.04
C LEU A 72 6.37 -9.21 -10.63
N ALA A 73 5.83 -8.59 -9.60
CA ALA A 73 5.97 -9.09 -8.23
C ALA A 73 5.30 -10.46 -8.06
N LYS A 74 4.09 -10.64 -8.61
CA LYS A 74 3.40 -11.94 -8.61
C LYS A 74 4.20 -13.01 -9.33
N LYS A 75 4.76 -12.70 -10.50
CA LYS A 75 5.61 -13.63 -11.26
C LYS A 75 6.83 -14.07 -10.44
N ILE A 76 7.54 -13.12 -9.82
CA ILE A 76 8.70 -13.43 -8.96
C ILE A 76 8.30 -14.34 -7.80
N TYR A 77 7.14 -14.08 -7.18
CA TYR A 77 6.60 -14.89 -6.10
C TYR A 77 6.27 -16.31 -6.56
N GLU A 78 5.57 -16.46 -7.69
CA GLU A 78 5.15 -17.76 -8.23
C GLU A 78 6.34 -18.65 -8.64
N GLU A 79 7.43 -18.06 -9.12
CA GLU A 79 8.64 -18.78 -9.47
C GLU A 79 9.36 -19.35 -8.23
N ASN A 80 9.21 -18.72 -7.05
CA ASN A 80 9.93 -19.10 -5.83
C ASN A 80 9.11 -18.86 -4.55
N PRO A 81 7.95 -19.49 -4.37
CA PRO A 81 7.02 -19.20 -3.26
C PRO A 81 7.59 -19.56 -1.88
N ASP A 82 8.56 -20.47 -1.84
CA ASP A 82 9.22 -20.88 -0.58
C ASP A 82 10.21 -19.83 -0.07
N ILE A 83 10.77 -18.99 -0.96
CA ILE A 83 11.75 -17.96 -0.61
C ILE A 83 11.05 -16.68 -0.12
N TYR A 84 9.88 -16.38 -0.69
CA TYR A 84 9.22 -15.10 -0.46
C TYR A 84 8.01 -15.21 0.48
N PHE A 85 7.78 -14.14 1.21
CA PHE A 85 6.51 -13.81 1.84
C PHE A 85 5.95 -12.56 1.17
N MET A 86 4.81 -12.69 0.51
CA MET A 86 4.13 -11.58 -0.17
C MET A 86 2.98 -11.08 0.69
N PRO A 87 3.09 -9.88 1.31
CA PRO A 87 1.99 -9.29 2.10
C PRO A 87 0.77 -8.98 1.27
N ASP A 88 0.95 -8.65 -0.02
CA ASP A 88 -0.10 -8.31 -0.99
C ASP A 88 -1.06 -7.23 -0.45
N GLN A 89 -0.57 -5.98 -0.43
CA GLN A 89 -1.33 -4.85 0.12
C GLN A 89 -2.70 -4.62 -0.54
N TYR A 90 -2.93 -5.16 -1.72
CA TYR A 90 -4.19 -5.01 -2.46
C TYR A 90 -5.26 -5.99 -2.00
N ASN A 91 -4.86 -7.21 -1.57
CA ASN A 91 -5.78 -8.28 -1.18
C ASN A 91 -5.70 -8.63 0.33
N ASN A 92 -4.86 -7.94 1.10
CA ASN A 92 -4.69 -8.23 2.52
C ASN A 92 -5.67 -7.43 3.37
N ASP A 93 -6.59 -8.11 4.01
CA ASP A 93 -7.58 -7.49 4.90
C ASP A 93 -6.97 -6.64 6.01
N SER A 94 -5.76 -6.95 6.47
CA SER A 94 -5.05 -6.15 7.47
C SER A 94 -4.83 -4.69 7.02
N ASN A 95 -4.84 -4.43 5.72
CA ASN A 95 -4.72 -3.07 5.19
C ASN A 95 -5.91 -2.19 5.60
N TRP A 96 -7.15 -2.63 5.32
CA TRP A 96 -8.33 -1.86 5.71
C TRP A 96 -8.66 -1.98 7.20
N GLN A 97 -8.37 -3.14 7.83
CA GLN A 97 -8.59 -3.37 9.26
C GLN A 97 -7.78 -2.39 10.11
N ALA A 98 -6.52 -2.16 9.78
CA ALA A 98 -5.69 -1.18 10.48
C ALA A 98 -6.33 0.21 10.49
N HIS A 99 -6.87 0.66 9.36
CA HIS A 99 -7.55 1.95 9.28
C HIS A 99 -8.89 1.98 10.03
N GLN A 100 -9.61 0.87 10.06
CA GLN A 100 -10.84 0.76 10.84
C GLN A 100 -10.56 0.86 12.35
N GLU A 101 -9.52 0.18 12.81
CA GLU A 101 -9.18 0.08 14.24
C GLU A 101 -8.42 1.30 14.77
N THR A 102 -7.71 2.04 13.91
CA THR A 102 -6.88 3.19 14.33
C THR A 102 -7.34 4.51 13.71
N THR A 103 -7.16 4.70 12.41
CA THR A 103 -7.40 5.98 11.70
C THR A 103 -8.81 6.52 11.90
N ALA A 104 -9.82 5.66 11.89
CA ALA A 104 -11.20 6.08 12.11
C ALA A 104 -11.40 6.68 13.51
N HIS A 105 -10.85 6.04 14.53
CA HIS A 105 -10.92 6.51 15.91
C HIS A 105 -10.11 7.78 16.13
N GLU A 106 -8.94 7.89 15.51
CA GLU A 106 -8.11 9.09 15.55
C GLU A 106 -8.86 10.29 14.95
N ILE A 107 -9.45 10.13 13.77
CA ILE A 107 -10.26 11.20 13.13
C ILE A 107 -11.45 11.58 14.02
N TRP A 108 -12.18 10.59 14.51
CA TRP A 108 -13.34 10.82 15.38
C TRP A 108 -12.98 11.64 16.61
N ASN A 109 -11.90 11.27 17.30
CA ASN A 109 -11.45 11.97 18.51
C ASN A 109 -10.86 13.36 18.20
N GLN A 110 -10.02 13.48 17.17
CA GLN A 110 -9.38 14.76 16.79
C GLN A 110 -10.37 15.79 16.28
N THR A 111 -11.51 15.35 15.74
CA THR A 111 -12.60 16.25 15.33
C THR A 111 -13.61 16.53 16.46
N ASN A 112 -13.33 16.11 17.69
CA ASN A 112 -14.25 16.19 18.81
C ASN A 112 -15.65 15.61 18.47
N HIS A 113 -15.65 14.46 17.78
CA HIS A 113 -16.87 13.73 17.38
C HIS A 113 -17.79 14.51 16.42
N ARG A 114 -17.26 15.52 15.70
CA ARG A 114 -18.04 16.40 14.82
C ARG A 114 -17.85 16.15 13.34
N VAL A 115 -17.06 15.15 12.94
CA VAL A 115 -16.89 14.78 11.53
C VAL A 115 -18.24 14.35 10.93
N THR A 116 -18.60 14.93 9.80
CA THR A 116 -19.84 14.62 9.07
C THR A 116 -19.57 14.06 7.68
N HIS A 117 -18.43 14.40 7.12
CA HIS A 117 -18.02 13.98 5.78
C HIS A 117 -16.56 13.51 5.81
N PHE A 118 -16.30 12.37 5.21
CA PHE A 118 -14.97 11.82 5.04
C PHE A 118 -14.68 11.56 3.56
N LEU A 119 -13.56 12.07 3.08
CA LEU A 119 -13.12 11.90 1.68
C LEU A 119 -11.72 11.30 1.68
N ALA A 120 -11.48 10.31 0.85
CA ALA A 120 -10.13 9.76 0.64
C ALA A 120 -9.92 9.30 -0.79
N GLY A 121 -8.68 9.49 -1.29
CA GLY A 121 -8.25 8.96 -2.58
C GLY A 121 -8.14 7.44 -2.57
N ILE A 122 -8.35 6.81 -3.73
CA ILE A 122 -8.25 5.36 -3.90
C ILE A 122 -6.88 5.00 -4.47
N GLY A 123 -6.05 4.34 -3.67
CA GLY A 123 -4.89 3.58 -4.14
C GLY A 123 -5.19 2.09 -3.98
N THR A 124 -4.84 1.51 -2.83
CA THR A 124 -5.23 0.12 -2.48
C THR A 124 -6.65 0.00 -1.96
N GLY A 125 -7.34 1.11 -1.71
CA GLY A 125 -8.66 1.14 -1.07
C GLY A 125 -8.64 1.02 0.45
N GLY A 126 -7.51 0.68 1.08
CA GLY A 126 -7.43 0.43 2.53
C GLY A 126 -7.93 1.60 3.37
N THR A 127 -7.46 2.81 3.09
CA THR A 127 -7.82 4.02 3.83
C THR A 127 -9.33 4.31 3.74
N ILE A 128 -9.87 4.38 2.52
CA ILE A 128 -11.30 4.71 2.35
C ILE A 128 -12.19 3.62 2.94
N MET A 129 -11.89 2.35 2.70
CA MET A 129 -12.69 1.23 3.17
C MET A 129 -12.65 1.09 4.70
N GLY A 130 -11.46 1.06 5.28
CA GLY A 130 -11.30 0.86 6.73
C GLY A 130 -11.81 2.04 7.53
N THR A 131 -11.41 3.26 7.15
CA THR A 131 -11.85 4.47 7.87
C THR A 131 -13.36 4.67 7.76
N SER A 132 -13.96 4.46 6.58
CA SER A 132 -15.41 4.57 6.41
C SER A 132 -16.18 3.57 7.28
N ARG A 133 -15.71 2.32 7.36
CA ARG A 133 -16.32 1.29 8.22
C ARG A 133 -16.25 1.71 9.69
N GLY A 134 -15.07 2.11 10.17
CA GLY A 134 -14.88 2.53 11.56
C GLY A 134 -15.68 3.78 11.91
N LEU A 135 -15.67 4.81 11.06
CA LEU A 135 -16.44 6.03 11.30
C LEU A 135 -17.95 5.77 11.32
N ARG A 136 -18.48 4.93 10.43
CA ARG A 136 -19.91 4.57 10.42
C ARG A 136 -20.34 3.69 11.59
N GLN A 137 -19.44 2.94 12.20
CA GLN A 137 -19.71 2.26 13.47
C GLN A 137 -19.88 3.26 14.63
N LEU A 138 -19.14 4.37 14.59
CA LEU A 138 -19.21 5.43 15.59
C LEU A 138 -20.40 6.38 15.36
N ASN A 139 -20.68 6.71 14.11
CA ASN A 139 -21.83 7.53 13.70
C ASN A 139 -22.29 7.13 12.28
N PRO A 140 -23.45 6.44 12.15
CA PRO A 140 -23.97 5.98 10.85
C PRO A 140 -24.27 7.08 9.83
N ASP A 141 -24.48 8.32 10.28
CA ASP A 141 -24.84 9.46 9.43
C ASP A 141 -23.64 10.05 8.67
N ILE A 142 -22.42 9.64 8.99
CA ILE A 142 -21.21 10.12 8.31
C ILE A 142 -21.23 9.70 6.84
N LYS A 143 -21.11 10.70 5.98
CA LYS A 143 -21.02 10.51 4.53
C LYS A 143 -19.57 10.28 4.14
N CYS A 144 -19.30 9.19 3.42
CA CYS A 144 -17.96 8.81 2.98
C CYS A 144 -17.88 8.79 1.46
N TYR A 145 -16.87 9.45 0.91
CA TYR A 145 -16.66 9.60 -0.52
C TYR A 145 -15.28 9.10 -0.90
N ALA A 146 -15.24 8.26 -1.93
CA ALA A 146 -14.00 7.86 -2.58
C ALA A 146 -13.67 8.84 -3.71
N VAL A 147 -12.41 9.19 -3.85
CA VAL A 147 -11.90 10.08 -4.90
C VAL A 147 -10.93 9.30 -5.76
N GLU A 148 -11.18 9.29 -7.06
CA GLU A 148 -10.29 8.68 -8.06
C GLU A 148 -9.95 9.69 -9.17
N PRO A 149 -8.85 9.49 -9.91
CA PRO A 149 -8.56 10.28 -11.10
C PRO A 149 -9.66 10.11 -12.16
N ALA A 150 -9.92 11.17 -12.92
CA ALA A 150 -10.91 11.13 -14.00
C ALA A 150 -10.49 10.27 -15.19
N GLU A 151 -9.18 10.02 -15.33
CA GLU A 151 -8.60 9.26 -16.45
C GLU A 151 -7.53 8.30 -15.94
N SER A 152 -7.30 7.21 -16.69
CA SER A 152 -6.26 6.22 -16.36
C SER A 152 -4.84 6.77 -16.46
N LEU A 153 -4.59 7.71 -17.37
CA LEU A 153 -3.31 8.41 -17.51
C LEU A 153 -3.36 9.75 -16.77
N HIS A 154 -2.79 9.80 -15.58
CA HIS A 154 -2.80 10.98 -14.71
C HIS A 154 -1.48 11.13 -13.93
N GLY A 155 -1.22 12.34 -13.43
CA GLY A 155 -0.01 12.65 -12.64
C GLY A 155 -0.16 12.47 -11.13
N LEU A 156 -1.26 11.89 -10.64
CA LEU A 156 -1.50 11.69 -9.20
C LEU A 156 -0.89 10.37 -8.74
N GLU A 157 0.32 10.41 -8.20
CA GLU A 157 1.03 9.22 -7.79
C GLU A 157 0.30 8.46 -6.68
N GLY A 158 0.14 7.13 -6.87
CA GLY A 158 -0.49 6.24 -5.90
C GLY A 158 -2.02 6.15 -5.97
N LEU A 159 -2.69 7.01 -6.73
CA LEU A 159 -4.11 6.85 -7.00
C LEU A 159 -4.34 5.93 -8.21
N LYS A 160 -5.49 5.26 -8.19
CA LYS A 160 -5.93 4.36 -9.27
C LYS A 160 -7.23 4.85 -9.87
N HIS A 161 -7.35 4.74 -11.18
CA HIS A 161 -8.60 4.86 -11.91
C HIS A 161 -9.27 3.49 -11.90
N MET A 162 -10.36 3.35 -11.16
CA MET A 162 -10.93 2.05 -10.78
C MET A 162 -11.44 1.22 -11.97
N GLU A 163 -11.88 1.88 -13.03
CA GLU A 163 -12.39 1.20 -14.22
C GLU A 163 -11.29 0.45 -15.00
N THR A 164 -10.03 0.92 -14.94
CA THR A 164 -8.92 0.39 -15.75
C THR A 164 -7.82 -0.27 -14.94
N SER A 165 -7.90 -0.24 -13.61
CA SER A 165 -6.90 -0.85 -12.72
C SER A 165 -7.17 -2.33 -12.46
N ILE A 166 -6.10 -3.10 -12.29
CA ILE A 166 -6.14 -4.53 -11.91
C ILE A 166 -6.03 -4.70 -10.39
#